data_f8a4b6a30cfe6772f671aec386472b6e
#
_entry.id   f8a4b6a30cfe6772f671aec386472b6e
#
_cell.length_a   1.000
_cell.length_b   1.000
_cell.length_c   1.000
_cell.angle_alpha   90.00
_cell.angle_beta   90.00
_cell.angle_gamma   90.00
#
_symmetry.space_group_name_H-M   'P 1'
#
loop_
_entity.id
_entity.type
_entity.pdbx_description
1 polymer ?
#
loop_
_entity_poly.entity_id
_entity_poly.type
_entity_poly.pdbx_seq_one_letter_code
_entity_poly.pdbx_strand_id
1 'polypeptide(L)'
;MQKLESKLDFNLLLSLIEEQINHSEVLVEETQSKERKQDFNAFKNFSKTIQELLQTLSTPPKDGWKRISLKNEQYIELNPSKKEISKLDENMLVSFIEMASVSDKGYIQSKIDRSLNEVRKGYTYFIENDILIAKITPCMENGKCAIAKNLTNNIGFGSTEFHIFRAKTGLDSSFLFYNLNQQNIREKAALAMTGASGHKRVPISFYENLTIPLPPLEIQEKIVQNIELVEQQIDFLNLKLELLEKEKEKILQKYLFS
;
A
#
# COMPACT_ATOMS: atom_id res chain seq x y z
N MET A 1 11.43 19.98 -14.57
CA MET A 1 10.64 18.72 -14.61
C MET A 1 9.31 19.02 -13.94
N GLN A 2 8.27 19.29 -14.73
CA GLN A 2 6.92 19.51 -14.22
C GLN A 2 6.37 18.18 -13.71
N LYS A 3 5.86 18.19 -12.48
CA LYS A 3 5.10 17.10 -11.89
C LYS A 3 3.96 16.72 -12.83
N LEU A 4 3.94 15.48 -13.25
CA LEU A 4 2.74 14.83 -13.76
C LEU A 4 1.80 14.62 -12.56
N GLU A 5 1.13 15.67 -12.16
CA GLU A 5 0.05 15.62 -11.19
C GLU A 5 -1.27 15.45 -11.94
N SER A 6 -2.03 14.56 -11.42
CA SER A 6 -3.47 14.38 -11.57
C SER A 6 -3.99 13.60 -12.77
N LYS A 7 -4.68 12.53 -12.44
CA LYS A 7 -5.44 11.62 -13.30
C LYS A 7 -4.55 10.93 -14.32
N LEU A 8 -3.93 9.86 -13.88
CA LEU A 8 -3.49 8.83 -14.83
C LEU A 8 -4.76 8.47 -15.63
N ASP A 9 -4.84 8.97 -16.85
CA ASP A 9 -5.83 8.50 -17.79
C ASP A 9 -5.37 7.09 -18.18
N PHE A 10 -5.97 6.09 -17.55
CA PHE A 10 -5.62 4.70 -17.77
C PHE A 10 -5.76 4.30 -19.24
N ASN A 11 -6.66 4.93 -20.00
CA ASN A 11 -6.80 4.69 -21.42
C ASN A 11 -5.60 5.25 -22.20
N LEU A 12 -5.12 6.43 -21.80
CA LEU A 12 -3.89 7.00 -22.36
C LEU A 12 -2.66 6.14 -22.01
N LEU A 13 -2.57 5.67 -20.76
CA LEU A 13 -1.49 4.75 -20.35
C LEU A 13 -1.52 3.46 -21.15
N LEU A 14 -2.71 2.86 -21.34
CA LEU A 14 -2.88 1.66 -22.16
C LEU A 14 -2.47 1.90 -23.61
N SER A 15 -2.90 3.00 -24.22
CA SER A 15 -2.52 3.33 -25.60
C SER A 15 -1.02 3.54 -25.77
N LEU A 16 -0.35 4.18 -24.79
CA LEU A 16 1.11 4.35 -24.80
C LEU A 16 1.84 3.01 -24.61
N ILE A 17 1.32 2.13 -23.77
CA ILE A 17 1.88 0.78 -23.58
C ILE A 17 1.71 -0.04 -24.85
N GLU A 18 0.55 -0.02 -25.51
CA GLU A 18 0.29 -0.72 -26.76
C GLU A 18 1.18 -0.19 -27.90
N GLU A 19 1.34 1.12 -28.00
CA GLU A 19 2.24 1.75 -28.97
C GLU A 19 3.71 1.33 -28.74
N GLN A 20 4.16 1.30 -27.47
CA GLN A 20 5.51 0.85 -27.11
C GLN A 20 5.71 -0.66 -27.37
N ILE A 21 4.69 -1.49 -27.15
CA ILE A 21 4.73 -2.93 -27.49
C ILE A 21 4.91 -3.10 -28.99
N ASN A 22 4.08 -2.46 -29.79
CA ASN A 22 4.11 -2.57 -31.25
C ASN A 22 5.46 -2.09 -31.81
N HIS A 23 5.98 -0.97 -31.28
CA HIS A 23 7.30 -0.46 -31.68
C HIS A 23 8.43 -1.41 -31.27
N SER A 24 8.34 -2.01 -30.08
CA SER A 24 9.34 -2.95 -29.56
C SER A 24 9.26 -4.32 -30.24
N GLU A 25 8.08 -4.76 -30.72
CA GLU A 25 7.94 -6.01 -31.50
C GLU A 25 8.77 -5.94 -32.79
N VAL A 26 8.68 -4.83 -33.51
CA VAL A 26 9.47 -4.62 -34.75
C VAL A 26 10.97 -4.66 -34.46
N LEU A 27 11.42 -4.01 -33.38
CA LEU A 27 12.83 -3.97 -32.99
C LEU A 27 13.35 -5.32 -32.46
N VAL A 28 12.50 -6.15 -31.87
CA VAL A 28 12.86 -7.46 -31.30
C VAL A 28 12.92 -8.55 -32.36
N GLU A 29 12.08 -8.47 -33.40
CA GLU A 29 12.18 -9.39 -34.57
C GLU A 29 13.50 -9.22 -35.30
N GLU A 30 14.07 -8.01 -35.34
CA GLU A 30 15.35 -7.69 -35.94
C GLU A 30 16.58 -8.05 -35.09
N THR A 31 16.38 -8.36 -33.77
CA THR A 31 17.51 -8.63 -32.86
C THR A 31 17.67 -10.11 -32.53
N GLN A 32 18.88 -10.62 -32.66
CA GLN A 32 19.26 -12.01 -32.29
C GLN A 32 19.49 -12.18 -30.76
N SER A 33 19.34 -11.15 -29.96
CA SER A 33 19.62 -11.17 -28.52
C SER A 33 18.54 -11.90 -27.74
N LYS A 34 18.90 -12.98 -27.06
CA LYS A 34 18.02 -13.81 -26.23
C LYS A 34 17.48 -13.01 -25.01
N GLU A 35 18.28 -12.11 -24.45
CA GLU A 35 17.91 -11.25 -23.32
C GLU A 35 16.80 -10.26 -23.69
N ARG A 36 16.91 -9.59 -24.83
CA ARG A 36 15.88 -8.65 -25.30
C ARG A 36 14.54 -9.33 -25.55
N LYS A 37 14.56 -10.58 -26.05
CA LYS A 37 13.33 -11.38 -26.22
C LYS A 37 12.67 -11.75 -24.89
N GLN A 38 13.47 -12.02 -23.85
CA GLN A 38 12.94 -12.28 -22.50
C GLN A 38 12.33 -11.02 -21.88
N ASP A 39 13.01 -9.89 -21.99
CA ASP A 39 12.52 -8.59 -21.50
C ASP A 39 11.22 -8.18 -22.21
N PHE A 40 11.14 -8.38 -23.50
CA PHE A 40 9.93 -8.10 -24.27
C PHE A 40 8.75 -8.98 -23.85
N ASN A 41 8.98 -10.29 -23.67
CA ASN A 41 7.94 -11.19 -23.20
C ASN A 41 7.45 -10.84 -21.77
N ALA A 42 8.37 -10.43 -20.90
CA ALA A 42 8.01 -9.94 -19.56
C ALA A 42 7.14 -8.68 -19.64
N PHE A 43 7.48 -7.73 -20.51
CA PHE A 43 6.70 -6.52 -20.74
C PHE A 43 5.32 -6.81 -21.35
N LYS A 44 5.23 -7.75 -22.30
CA LYS A 44 3.96 -8.18 -22.90
C LYS A 44 3.03 -8.85 -21.88
N ASN A 45 3.58 -9.70 -21.02
CA ASN A 45 2.83 -10.32 -19.93
C ASN A 45 2.34 -9.26 -18.91
N PHE A 46 3.18 -8.29 -18.57
CA PHE A 46 2.80 -7.16 -17.72
C PHE A 46 1.64 -6.36 -18.31
N SER A 47 1.73 -5.98 -19.59
CA SER A 47 0.66 -5.27 -20.27
C SER A 47 -0.67 -6.04 -20.23
N LYS A 48 -0.62 -7.36 -20.46
CA LYS A 48 -1.80 -8.21 -20.35
C LYS A 48 -2.39 -8.20 -18.94
N THR A 49 -1.54 -8.29 -17.90
CA THR A 49 -1.98 -8.23 -16.50
C THR A 49 -2.63 -6.89 -16.17
N ILE A 50 -2.07 -5.78 -16.67
CA ILE A 50 -2.67 -4.45 -16.51
C ILE A 50 -4.03 -4.37 -17.20
N GLN A 51 -4.15 -4.88 -18.43
CA GLN A 51 -5.43 -4.91 -19.15
C GLN A 51 -6.50 -5.71 -18.41
N GLU A 52 -6.14 -6.89 -17.89
CA GLU A 52 -7.05 -7.75 -17.10
C GLU A 52 -7.46 -7.06 -15.79
N LEU A 53 -6.53 -6.39 -15.11
CA LEU A 53 -6.78 -5.59 -13.90
C LEU A 53 -7.75 -4.44 -14.20
N LEU A 54 -7.48 -3.65 -15.24
CA LEU A 54 -8.33 -2.53 -15.66
C LEU A 54 -9.73 -3.01 -16.05
N GLN A 55 -9.83 -4.14 -16.74
CA GLN A 55 -11.11 -4.75 -17.10
C GLN A 55 -11.88 -5.19 -15.84
N THR A 56 -11.18 -5.70 -14.83
CA THR A 56 -11.77 -6.07 -13.54
C THR A 56 -12.21 -4.83 -12.73
N LEU A 57 -11.43 -3.74 -12.77
CA LEU A 57 -11.71 -2.49 -12.06
C LEU A 57 -12.74 -1.61 -12.77
N SER A 58 -12.80 -1.65 -14.11
CA SER A 58 -13.77 -0.90 -14.91
C SER A 58 -15.14 -1.57 -14.99
N THR A 59 -15.23 -2.86 -14.61
CA THR A 59 -16.52 -3.51 -14.44
C THR A 59 -17.18 -2.89 -13.21
N PRO A 60 -18.33 -2.19 -13.34
CA PRO A 60 -19.04 -1.69 -12.17
C PRO A 60 -19.29 -2.87 -11.22
N PRO A 61 -19.32 -2.65 -9.91
CA PRO A 61 -19.59 -3.71 -8.97
C PRO A 61 -20.81 -4.47 -9.47
N LYS A 62 -20.63 -5.76 -9.73
CA LYS A 62 -21.73 -6.60 -10.23
C LYS A 62 -22.91 -6.38 -9.31
N ASP A 63 -24.11 -6.27 -9.88
CA ASP A 63 -25.33 -6.17 -9.11
C ASP A 63 -25.29 -7.15 -7.94
N GLY A 64 -25.34 -6.63 -6.71
CA GLY A 64 -25.27 -7.45 -5.50
C GLY A 64 -24.10 -7.19 -4.55
N TRP A 65 -23.04 -6.42 -4.91
CA TRP A 65 -22.01 -6.04 -3.94
C TRP A 65 -22.56 -5.03 -2.95
N LYS A 66 -22.54 -5.41 -1.67
CA LYS A 66 -22.88 -4.49 -0.60
C LYS A 66 -21.81 -3.40 -0.48
N ARG A 67 -22.23 -2.22 -0.06
CA ARG A 67 -21.31 -1.21 0.49
C ARG A 67 -21.45 -1.19 2.00
N ILE A 68 -20.35 -1.22 2.70
CA ILE A 68 -20.33 -1.16 4.17
C ILE A 68 -19.65 0.13 4.62
N SER A 69 -20.15 0.71 5.71
CA SER A 69 -19.47 1.78 6.42
C SER A 69 -18.30 1.20 7.22
N LEU A 70 -17.20 1.94 7.35
CA LEU A 70 -16.05 1.51 8.17
C LEU A 70 -16.37 1.42 9.66
N LYS A 71 -17.48 2.00 10.14
CA LYS A 71 -17.99 1.81 11.51
C LYS A 71 -18.85 0.54 11.68
N ASN A 72 -18.98 -0.29 10.64
CA ASN A 72 -19.73 -1.54 10.74
C ASN A 72 -18.92 -2.58 11.52
N GLU A 73 -19.20 -2.72 12.81
CA GLU A 73 -18.48 -3.60 13.74
C GLU A 73 -18.56 -5.09 13.40
N GLN A 74 -19.45 -5.50 12.49
CA GLN A 74 -19.48 -6.86 11.99
C GLN A 74 -18.20 -7.19 11.18
N TYR A 75 -17.66 -6.22 10.43
CA TYR A 75 -16.56 -6.42 9.49
C TYR A 75 -15.28 -5.70 9.88
N ILE A 76 -15.36 -4.63 10.69
CA ILE A 76 -14.21 -3.78 11.01
C ILE A 76 -14.27 -3.39 12.48
N GLU A 77 -13.12 -3.41 13.15
CA GLU A 77 -12.93 -2.82 14.46
C GLU A 77 -11.96 -1.65 14.36
N LEU A 78 -12.42 -0.47 14.79
CA LEU A 78 -11.62 0.75 14.78
C LEU A 78 -10.95 0.95 16.14
N ASN A 79 -9.63 1.19 16.13
CA ASN A 79 -8.83 1.42 17.33
C ASN A 79 -9.09 0.38 18.44
N PRO A 80 -8.76 -0.90 18.21
CA PRO A 80 -9.07 -2.01 19.11
C PRO A 80 -8.63 -1.76 20.54
N SER A 81 -9.41 -2.26 21.48
CA SER A 81 -9.12 -2.08 22.92
C SER A 81 -8.04 -3.06 23.40
N LYS A 82 -7.31 -2.69 24.47
CA LYS A 82 -6.29 -3.54 25.11
C LYS A 82 -6.88 -4.64 26.01
N LYS A 83 -8.19 -4.86 26.00
CA LYS A 83 -8.84 -5.85 26.88
C LYS A 83 -8.34 -7.27 26.60
N GLU A 84 -8.10 -7.60 25.34
CA GLU A 84 -7.63 -8.92 24.91
C GLU A 84 -6.30 -9.32 25.53
N ILE A 85 -5.42 -8.36 25.79
CA ILE A 85 -4.06 -8.59 26.34
C ILE A 85 -3.99 -8.36 27.85
N SER A 86 -5.12 -8.15 28.53
CA SER A 86 -5.14 -7.78 29.95
C SER A 86 -4.57 -8.87 30.88
N LYS A 87 -4.61 -10.12 30.43
CA LYS A 87 -4.18 -11.32 31.20
C LYS A 87 -2.83 -11.89 30.73
N LEU A 88 -2.16 -11.27 29.75
CA LEU A 88 -0.89 -11.75 29.25
C LEU A 88 0.24 -11.43 30.24
N ASP A 89 1.31 -12.23 30.18
CA ASP A 89 2.54 -12.01 30.94
C ASP A 89 3.16 -10.66 30.60
N GLU A 90 3.41 -9.85 31.60
CA GLU A 90 3.98 -8.52 31.45
C GLU A 90 5.41 -8.52 30.88
N ASN A 91 6.13 -9.63 31.03
CA ASN A 91 7.47 -9.82 30.48
C ASN A 91 7.48 -10.37 29.05
N MET A 92 6.30 -10.73 28.50
CA MET A 92 6.18 -11.17 27.12
C MET A 92 6.77 -10.11 26.17
N LEU A 93 7.61 -10.55 25.23
CA LEU A 93 8.12 -9.68 24.18
C LEU A 93 7.05 -9.43 23.14
N VAL A 94 6.93 -8.17 22.71
CA VAL A 94 6.00 -7.71 21.67
C VAL A 94 6.72 -6.75 20.74
N SER A 95 6.25 -6.64 19.52
CA SER A 95 6.83 -5.70 18.56
C SER A 95 6.46 -4.26 18.89
N PHE A 96 7.46 -3.36 18.84
CA PHE A 96 7.25 -1.92 18.95
C PHE A 96 7.61 -1.23 17.64
N ILE A 97 6.68 -0.41 17.13
CA ILE A 97 6.77 0.24 15.83
C ILE A 97 6.67 1.74 15.99
N GLU A 98 7.77 2.42 15.70
CA GLU A 98 7.81 3.88 15.70
C GLU A 98 7.15 4.44 14.42
N MET A 99 6.66 5.69 14.47
CA MET A 99 6.11 6.36 13.30
C MET A 99 7.12 6.45 12.14
N ALA A 100 8.41 6.61 12.47
CA ALA A 100 9.47 6.64 11.48
C ALA A 100 9.61 5.34 10.70
N SER A 101 9.31 4.21 11.36
CA SER A 101 9.43 2.86 10.80
C SER A 101 8.27 2.47 9.87
N VAL A 102 7.21 3.27 9.80
CA VAL A 102 6.12 3.04 8.84
C VAL A 102 6.44 3.75 7.53
N SER A 103 6.44 3.00 6.44
CA SER A 103 6.69 3.49 5.09
C SER A 103 5.47 4.23 4.53
N ASP A 104 5.66 5.02 3.50
CA ASP A 104 4.63 5.57 2.62
C ASP A 104 4.20 4.59 1.50
N LYS A 105 4.89 3.44 1.43
CA LYS A 105 4.65 2.37 0.45
C LYS A 105 3.87 1.17 1.01
N GLY A 106 3.34 1.27 2.22
CA GLY A 106 2.45 0.25 2.76
C GLY A 106 3.08 -0.84 3.65
N TYR A 107 4.35 -0.72 4.03
CA TYR A 107 5.03 -1.73 4.85
C TYR A 107 5.75 -1.13 6.06
N ILE A 108 6.11 -1.99 7.00
CA ILE A 108 6.92 -1.65 8.17
C ILE A 108 8.39 -1.92 7.85
N GLN A 109 9.21 -0.88 7.89
CA GLN A 109 10.65 -0.94 7.56
C GLN A 109 11.49 -1.58 8.66
N SER A 110 11.13 -1.32 9.91
CA SER A 110 11.84 -1.83 11.08
C SER A 110 10.91 -1.94 12.28
N LYS A 111 11.24 -2.84 13.17
CA LYS A 111 10.58 -3.02 14.47
C LYS A 111 11.62 -3.41 15.51
N ILE A 112 11.35 -3.12 16.76
CA ILE A 112 12.15 -3.54 17.91
C ILE A 112 11.25 -4.33 18.86
N ASP A 113 11.82 -5.30 19.55
CA ASP A 113 11.08 -6.03 20.57
C ASP A 113 11.22 -5.33 21.91
N ARG A 114 10.11 -5.20 22.63
CA ARG A 114 10.03 -4.65 23.99
C ARG A 114 9.17 -5.54 24.85
N SER A 115 9.36 -5.50 26.16
CA SER A 115 8.45 -6.21 27.07
C SER A 115 7.09 -5.51 27.12
N LEU A 116 6.03 -6.30 27.30
CA LEU A 116 4.66 -5.82 27.32
C LEU A 116 4.44 -4.72 28.37
N ASN A 117 5.06 -4.81 29.54
CA ASN A 117 4.94 -3.82 30.59
C ASN A 117 5.46 -2.44 30.19
N GLU A 118 6.51 -2.35 29.34
CA GLU A 118 7.09 -1.11 28.86
C GLU A 118 6.18 -0.36 27.90
N VAL A 119 5.38 -1.09 27.13
CA VAL A 119 4.61 -0.53 26.02
C VAL A 119 3.09 -0.54 26.24
N ARG A 120 2.61 -1.28 27.23
CA ARG A 120 1.18 -1.42 27.53
C ARG A 120 0.48 -0.09 27.82
N LYS A 121 1.19 0.86 28.43
CA LYS A 121 0.67 2.21 28.71
C LYS A 121 1.29 3.21 27.74
N GLY A 122 0.53 4.20 27.31
CA GLY A 122 1.06 5.33 26.51
C GLY A 122 1.24 5.07 25.02
N TYR A 123 0.97 3.85 24.52
CA TYR A 123 1.12 3.50 23.10
C TYR A 123 -0.15 2.88 22.52
N THR A 124 -0.29 2.93 21.20
CA THR A 124 -1.41 2.32 20.48
C THR A 124 -1.14 0.82 20.31
N TYR A 125 -2.15 0.02 20.62
CA TYR A 125 -2.14 -1.46 20.50
C TYR A 125 -2.69 -1.89 19.14
N PHE A 126 -2.09 -2.94 18.58
CA PHE A 126 -2.55 -3.63 17.39
C PHE A 126 -2.03 -5.08 17.37
N ILE A 127 -2.55 -5.89 16.48
CA ILE A 127 -2.12 -7.28 16.29
C ILE A 127 -1.72 -7.52 14.83
N GLU A 128 -1.26 -8.74 14.57
CA GLU A 128 -0.95 -9.21 13.22
C GLU A 128 -2.13 -8.96 12.27
N ASN A 129 -1.85 -8.46 11.06
CA ASN A 129 -2.80 -8.07 10.02
C ASN A 129 -3.66 -6.81 10.30
N ASP A 130 -3.49 -6.13 11.43
CA ASP A 130 -4.11 -4.81 11.62
C ASP A 130 -3.46 -3.78 10.67
N ILE A 131 -4.25 -2.79 10.23
CA ILE A 131 -3.79 -1.69 9.39
C ILE A 131 -3.51 -0.48 10.27
N LEU A 132 -2.28 0.05 10.16
CA LEU A 132 -1.83 1.26 10.83
C LEU A 132 -1.89 2.42 9.84
N ILE A 133 -2.61 3.49 10.17
CA ILE A 133 -2.65 4.72 9.38
C ILE A 133 -2.22 5.88 10.28
N ALA A 134 -1.21 6.63 9.86
CA ALA A 134 -0.83 7.86 10.55
C ALA A 134 -2.00 8.86 10.52
N LYS A 135 -2.26 9.50 11.65
CA LYS A 135 -3.32 10.52 11.74
C LYS A 135 -2.80 11.95 11.83
N ILE A 136 -1.50 12.12 12.14
CA ILE A 136 -0.89 13.43 12.39
C ILE A 136 -0.17 13.96 11.14
N THR A 137 -0.19 15.29 10.96
CA THR A 137 0.63 15.99 9.95
C THR A 137 2.13 15.92 10.29
N PRO A 138 3.06 15.80 9.32
CA PRO A 138 2.84 15.57 7.89
C PRO A 138 2.75 14.08 7.51
N CYS A 139 2.79 13.19 8.52
CA CYS A 139 2.90 11.74 8.28
C CYS A 139 1.69 11.17 7.51
N MET A 140 0.49 11.69 7.80
CA MET A 140 -0.73 11.27 7.11
C MET A 140 -0.73 11.73 5.66
N GLU A 141 -0.40 13.00 5.41
CA GLU A 141 -0.33 13.57 4.06
C GLU A 141 0.74 12.88 3.21
N ASN A 142 1.83 12.47 3.84
CA ASN A 142 2.91 11.69 3.21
C ASN A 142 2.53 10.22 2.98
N GLY A 143 1.33 9.79 3.40
CA GLY A 143 0.84 8.45 3.13
C GLY A 143 1.40 7.35 4.02
N LYS A 144 1.93 7.68 5.21
CA LYS A 144 2.41 6.65 6.15
C LYS A 144 1.27 5.74 6.61
N CYS A 145 1.24 4.54 6.03
CA CYS A 145 0.24 3.50 6.25
C CYS A 145 0.89 2.14 6.04
N ALA A 146 0.56 1.13 6.84
CA ALA A 146 1.06 -0.22 6.66
C ALA A 146 0.14 -1.28 7.26
N ILE A 147 0.23 -2.50 6.74
CA ILE A 147 -0.32 -3.67 7.41
C ILE A 147 0.73 -4.19 8.39
N ALA A 148 0.32 -4.47 9.62
CA ALA A 148 1.17 -5.07 10.63
C ALA A 148 1.46 -6.53 10.26
N LYS A 149 2.72 -6.84 9.95
CA LYS A 149 3.16 -8.17 9.54
C LYS A 149 4.37 -8.62 10.35
N ASN A 150 4.45 -9.94 10.55
CA ASN A 150 5.58 -10.60 11.24
C ASN A 150 5.82 -10.04 12.65
N LEU A 151 4.76 -9.77 13.40
CA LEU A 151 4.87 -9.26 14.76
C LEU A 151 5.34 -10.36 15.73
N THR A 152 6.19 -9.99 16.67
CA THR A 152 6.60 -10.86 17.78
C THR A 152 5.38 -11.19 18.62
N ASN A 153 5.10 -12.48 18.79
CA ASN A 153 3.91 -13.01 19.45
C ASN A 153 2.57 -12.45 18.88
N ASN A 154 2.56 -12.05 17.61
CA ASN A 154 1.42 -11.46 16.91
C ASN A 154 0.87 -10.16 17.56
N ILE A 155 1.64 -9.52 18.43
CA ILE A 155 1.26 -8.33 19.17
C ILE A 155 2.19 -7.19 18.84
N GLY A 156 1.61 -6.02 18.58
CA GLY A 156 2.32 -4.79 18.31
C GLY A 156 1.83 -3.61 19.16
N PHE A 157 2.75 -2.71 19.41
CA PHE A 157 2.52 -1.39 19.98
C PHE A 157 3.25 -0.35 19.15
N GLY A 158 2.76 0.87 19.16
CA GLY A 158 3.41 1.94 18.42
C GLY A 158 2.91 3.32 18.79
N SER A 159 3.26 4.31 17.97
CA SER A 159 2.89 5.70 18.20
C SER A 159 1.39 5.87 18.48
N THR A 160 1.07 6.75 19.44
CA THR A 160 -0.32 7.18 19.69
C THR A 160 -0.92 7.93 18.51
N GLU A 161 -0.11 8.29 17.52
CA GLU A 161 -0.54 8.99 16.32
C GLU A 161 -0.94 8.04 15.17
N PHE A 162 -1.23 6.78 15.46
CA PHE A 162 -1.90 5.85 14.56
C PHE A 162 -3.40 5.76 14.81
N HIS A 163 -4.18 5.63 13.75
CA HIS A 163 -5.45 4.94 13.73
C HIS A 163 -5.23 3.48 13.34
N ILE A 164 -5.94 2.57 14.00
CA ILE A 164 -5.86 1.14 13.75
C ILE A 164 -7.19 0.65 13.17
N PHE A 165 -7.09 -0.15 12.11
CA PHE A 165 -8.24 -0.80 11.47
C PHE A 165 -8.00 -2.30 11.45
N ARG A 166 -8.88 -3.03 12.11
CA ARG A 166 -8.86 -4.50 12.16
C ARG A 166 -9.97 -5.05 11.29
N ALA A 167 -9.61 -5.77 10.24
CA ALA A 167 -10.56 -6.53 9.45
C ALA A 167 -11.05 -7.74 10.23
N LYS A 168 -12.35 -8.04 10.14
CA LYS A 168 -12.99 -9.20 10.74
C LYS A 168 -13.46 -10.18 9.67
N THR A 169 -14.03 -11.29 10.08
CA THR A 169 -14.53 -12.35 9.18
C THR A 169 -15.34 -11.79 8.01
N GLY A 170 -14.98 -12.17 6.79
CA GLY A 170 -15.61 -11.74 5.56
C GLY A 170 -15.01 -10.48 4.92
N LEU A 171 -14.00 -9.87 5.55
CA LEU A 171 -13.22 -8.77 4.98
C LEU A 171 -11.73 -9.11 5.03
N ASP A 172 -11.07 -9.09 3.88
CA ASP A 172 -9.62 -9.28 3.79
C ASP A 172 -8.85 -8.01 4.20
N SER A 173 -7.78 -8.18 4.98
CA SER A 173 -6.99 -7.04 5.50
C SER A 173 -6.26 -6.28 4.39
N SER A 174 -5.73 -6.97 3.40
CA SER A 174 -5.05 -6.32 2.27
C SER A 174 -6.06 -5.58 1.38
N PHE A 175 -7.24 -6.16 1.16
CA PHE A 175 -8.32 -5.49 0.45
C PHE A 175 -8.76 -4.22 1.19
N LEU A 176 -8.93 -4.28 2.51
CA LEU A 176 -9.23 -3.10 3.33
C LEU A 176 -8.11 -2.06 3.25
N PHE A 177 -6.85 -2.49 3.33
CA PHE A 177 -5.69 -1.62 3.20
C PHE A 177 -5.69 -0.87 1.87
N TYR A 178 -5.85 -1.55 0.73
CA TYR A 178 -5.90 -0.88 -0.58
C TYR A 178 -7.07 0.07 -0.73
N ASN A 179 -8.22 -0.22 -0.10
CA ASN A 179 -9.33 0.75 -0.05
C ASN A 179 -8.98 1.99 0.75
N LEU A 180 -8.31 1.86 1.90
CA LEU A 180 -7.97 2.97 2.79
C LEU A 180 -6.78 3.82 2.27
N ASN A 181 -5.82 3.19 1.59
CA ASN A 181 -4.59 3.83 1.14
C ASN A 181 -4.72 4.57 -0.21
N GLN A 182 -5.93 4.71 -0.75
CA GLN A 182 -6.17 5.45 -1.99
C GLN A 182 -5.82 6.93 -1.82
N GLN A 183 -5.17 7.51 -2.83
CA GLN A 183 -4.77 8.92 -2.83
C GLN A 183 -5.97 9.86 -2.61
N ASN A 184 -7.10 9.61 -3.26
CA ASN A 184 -8.32 10.41 -3.10
C ASN A 184 -8.88 10.38 -1.66
N ILE A 185 -8.71 9.28 -0.92
CA ILE A 185 -9.09 9.19 0.49
C ILE A 185 -8.11 10.00 1.34
N ARG A 186 -6.82 9.91 1.08
CA ARG A 186 -5.78 10.68 1.75
C ARG A 186 -5.97 12.19 1.56
N GLU A 187 -6.27 12.64 0.35
CA GLU A 187 -6.57 14.05 0.05
C GLU A 187 -7.80 14.55 0.81
N LYS A 188 -8.89 13.76 0.84
CA LYS A 188 -10.08 14.09 1.65
C LYS A 188 -9.79 14.09 3.14
N ALA A 189 -8.96 13.15 3.62
CA ALA A 189 -8.53 13.10 5.01
C ALA A 189 -7.72 14.35 5.41
N ALA A 190 -6.82 14.83 4.53
CA ALA A 190 -6.07 16.06 4.73
C ALA A 190 -6.98 17.29 4.89
N LEU A 191 -8.05 17.38 4.09
CA LEU A 191 -9.05 18.46 4.20
C LEU A 191 -9.87 18.36 5.51
N ALA A 192 -10.05 17.15 6.05
CA ALA A 192 -10.80 16.92 7.28
C ALA A 192 -9.96 17.08 8.57
N MET A 193 -8.65 17.34 8.44
CA MET A 193 -7.75 17.47 9.58
C MET A 193 -8.11 18.68 10.46
N THR A 194 -8.08 18.48 11.77
CA THR A 194 -8.32 19.50 12.80
C THR A 194 -7.13 19.65 13.73
N GLY A 195 -6.99 20.81 14.38
CA GLY A 195 -5.90 21.13 15.30
C GLY A 195 -5.08 22.36 14.87
N ALA A 196 -4.10 22.71 15.69
CA ALA A 196 -3.21 23.84 15.42
C ALA A 196 -2.26 23.54 14.24
N SER A 197 -1.75 24.58 13.57
CA SER A 197 -0.77 24.45 12.49
C SER A 197 0.41 23.58 12.92
N GLY A 198 0.82 22.63 12.08
CA GLY A 198 1.89 21.67 12.37
C GLY A 198 1.52 20.49 13.29
N HIS A 199 0.31 20.49 13.89
CA HIS A 199 -0.16 19.46 14.82
C HIS A 199 -1.60 19.01 14.50
N LYS A 200 -2.00 19.12 13.23
CA LYS A 200 -3.31 18.66 12.76
C LYS A 200 -3.40 17.14 12.79
N ARG A 201 -4.61 16.64 13.00
CA ARG A 201 -4.92 15.20 13.02
C ARG A 201 -6.22 14.93 12.29
N VAL A 202 -6.26 13.82 11.57
CA VAL A 202 -7.51 13.31 10.99
C VAL A 202 -8.33 12.71 12.13
N PRO A 203 -9.56 13.19 12.36
CA PRO A 203 -10.44 12.58 13.36
C PRO A 203 -10.93 11.21 12.88
N ILE A 204 -11.13 10.28 13.82
CA ILE A 204 -11.62 8.93 13.47
C ILE A 204 -12.99 8.99 12.77
N SER A 205 -13.81 9.97 13.10
CA SER A 205 -15.13 10.19 12.48
C SER A 205 -15.08 10.41 10.98
N PHE A 206 -13.94 10.90 10.43
CA PHE A 206 -13.74 10.95 9.00
C PHE A 206 -13.80 9.54 8.39
N TYR A 207 -13.05 8.60 8.95
CA TYR A 207 -13.04 7.20 8.48
C TYR A 207 -14.37 6.49 8.75
N GLU A 208 -15.01 6.72 9.90
CA GLU A 208 -16.31 6.14 10.23
C GLU A 208 -17.37 6.45 9.17
N ASN A 209 -17.30 7.61 8.53
CA ASN A 209 -18.22 8.04 7.49
C ASN A 209 -17.87 7.53 6.08
N LEU A 210 -16.72 6.86 5.91
CA LEU A 210 -16.39 6.25 4.64
C LEU A 210 -17.17 4.96 4.42
N THR A 211 -17.42 4.67 3.16
CA THR A 211 -18.02 3.41 2.73
C THR A 211 -17.12 2.73 1.70
N ILE A 212 -16.92 1.42 1.86
CA ILE A 212 -16.17 0.61 0.91
C ILE A 212 -17.08 -0.46 0.29
N PRO A 213 -16.78 -0.94 -0.93
CA PRO A 213 -17.45 -2.12 -1.48
C PRO A 213 -17.07 -3.36 -0.67
N LEU A 214 -18.00 -4.31 -0.56
CA LEU A 214 -17.77 -5.61 0.06
C LEU A 214 -18.14 -6.73 -0.92
N PRO A 215 -17.28 -7.06 -1.89
CA PRO A 215 -17.46 -8.23 -2.72
C PRO A 215 -17.27 -9.53 -1.92
N PRO A 216 -17.65 -10.71 -2.47
CA PRO A 216 -17.29 -11.99 -1.90
C PRO A 216 -15.78 -12.11 -1.64
N LEU A 217 -15.37 -12.86 -0.61
CA LEU A 217 -13.97 -12.94 -0.17
C LEU A 217 -13.03 -13.38 -1.30
N GLU A 218 -13.42 -14.36 -2.11
CA GLU A 218 -12.65 -14.82 -3.29
C GLU A 218 -12.37 -13.69 -4.31
N ILE A 219 -13.29 -12.75 -4.42
CA ILE A 219 -13.12 -11.59 -5.31
C ILE A 219 -12.19 -10.56 -4.66
N GLN A 220 -12.28 -10.35 -3.34
CA GLN A 220 -11.33 -9.49 -2.60
C GLN A 220 -9.91 -10.01 -2.77
N GLU A 221 -9.67 -11.30 -2.53
CA GLU A 221 -8.38 -11.96 -2.69
C GLU A 221 -7.84 -11.84 -4.12
N LYS A 222 -8.69 -12.04 -5.14
CA LYS A 222 -8.30 -11.88 -6.54
C LYS A 222 -7.90 -10.45 -6.89
N ILE A 223 -8.62 -9.46 -6.36
CA ILE A 223 -8.26 -8.04 -6.53
C ILE A 223 -6.91 -7.76 -5.89
N VAL A 224 -6.68 -8.22 -4.65
CA VAL A 224 -5.42 -8.07 -3.93
C VAL A 224 -4.26 -8.69 -4.71
N GLN A 225 -4.38 -9.95 -5.13
CA GLN A 225 -3.36 -10.64 -5.92
C GLN A 225 -2.97 -9.87 -7.19
N ASN A 226 -3.97 -9.34 -7.91
CA ASN A 226 -3.70 -8.56 -9.11
C ASN A 226 -2.94 -7.25 -8.79
N ILE A 227 -3.31 -6.55 -7.71
CA ILE A 227 -2.61 -5.34 -7.29
C ILE A 227 -1.17 -5.66 -6.90
N GLU A 228 -0.95 -6.70 -6.10
CA GLU A 228 0.38 -7.13 -5.65
C GLU A 228 1.27 -7.52 -6.84
N LEU A 229 0.72 -8.19 -7.86
CA LEU A 229 1.46 -8.48 -9.10
C LEU A 229 1.90 -7.21 -9.83
N VAL A 230 1.04 -6.20 -9.89
CA VAL A 230 1.39 -4.90 -10.48
C VAL A 230 2.47 -4.19 -9.67
N GLU A 231 2.35 -4.17 -8.35
CA GLU A 231 3.37 -3.58 -7.46
C GLU A 231 4.74 -4.26 -7.63
N GLN A 232 4.79 -5.59 -7.68
CA GLN A 232 6.03 -6.33 -7.93
C GLN A 232 6.67 -5.97 -9.28
N GLN A 233 5.87 -5.77 -10.33
CA GLN A 233 6.38 -5.35 -11.64
C GLN A 233 6.91 -3.91 -11.60
N ILE A 234 6.24 -3.02 -10.90
CA ILE A 234 6.71 -1.64 -10.69
C ILE A 234 8.06 -1.64 -9.97
N ASP A 235 8.21 -2.43 -8.91
CA ASP A 235 9.47 -2.53 -8.18
C ASP A 235 10.60 -3.11 -9.05
N PHE A 236 10.32 -4.14 -9.84
CA PHE A 236 11.27 -4.69 -10.80
C PHE A 236 11.73 -3.66 -11.85
N LEU A 237 10.79 -2.90 -12.40
CA LEU A 237 11.10 -1.85 -13.39
C LEU A 237 11.92 -0.71 -12.77
N ASN A 238 11.62 -0.31 -11.54
CA ASN A 238 12.39 0.70 -10.83
C ASN A 238 13.83 0.23 -10.57
N LEU A 239 14.03 -1.02 -10.15
CA LEU A 239 15.37 -1.60 -9.97
C LEU A 239 16.15 -1.61 -11.30
N LYS A 240 15.50 -1.98 -12.40
CA LYS A 240 16.11 -1.99 -13.73
C LYS A 240 16.50 -0.57 -14.17
N LEU A 241 15.68 0.42 -13.89
CA LEU A 241 15.97 1.83 -14.17
C LEU A 241 17.20 2.32 -13.39
N GLU A 242 17.30 2.00 -12.10
CA GLU A 242 18.48 2.34 -11.28
C GLU A 242 19.77 1.72 -11.81
N LEU A 243 19.70 0.48 -12.29
CA LEU A 243 20.87 -0.19 -12.89
C LEU A 243 21.30 0.49 -14.21
N LEU A 244 20.36 0.88 -15.05
CA LEU A 244 20.64 1.60 -16.30
C LEU A 244 21.24 2.98 -16.05
N GLU A 245 20.76 3.72 -15.04
CA GLU A 245 21.36 5.00 -14.65
C GLU A 245 22.83 4.83 -14.18
N LYS A 246 23.12 3.80 -13.39
CA LYS A 246 24.50 3.48 -12.98
C LYS A 246 25.39 3.12 -14.16
N GLU A 247 24.88 2.38 -15.14
CA GLU A 247 25.62 2.06 -16.37
C GLU A 247 25.91 3.30 -17.21
N LYS A 248 24.92 4.18 -17.37
CA LYS A 248 25.07 5.47 -18.04
C LYS A 248 26.17 6.32 -17.38
N GLU A 249 26.22 6.39 -16.05
CA GLU A 249 27.27 7.10 -15.33
C GLU A 249 28.66 6.50 -15.60
N LYS A 250 28.80 5.16 -15.61
CA LYS A 250 30.06 4.49 -15.94
C LYS A 250 30.54 4.81 -17.35
N ILE A 251 29.63 4.84 -18.33
CA ILE A 251 29.94 5.20 -19.71
C ILE A 251 30.43 6.65 -19.76
N LEU A 252 29.72 7.59 -19.12
CA LEU A 252 30.12 9.00 -19.07
C LEU A 252 31.50 9.18 -18.44
N GLN A 253 31.77 8.51 -17.31
CA GLN A 253 33.08 8.55 -16.67
C GLN A 253 34.19 8.04 -17.58
N LYS A 254 33.95 6.92 -18.28
CA LYS A 254 34.92 6.31 -19.19
C LYS A 254 35.25 7.20 -20.38
N TYR A 255 34.30 7.95 -20.92
CA TYR A 255 34.49 8.72 -22.16
C TYR A 255 34.75 10.21 -21.96
N LEU A 256 34.40 10.77 -20.80
CA LEU A 256 34.59 12.20 -20.51
C LEU A 256 35.78 12.48 -19.59
N PHE A 257 36.25 11.50 -18.81
CA PHE A 257 37.24 11.70 -17.77
C PHE A 257 38.43 10.73 -17.88
N SER A 258 38.52 9.90 -18.94
CA SER A 258 39.70 9.14 -19.35
C SER A 258 40.45 9.91 -20.43
#